data_73def557556f3ad90b4821e09492ca90
#
_entry.id   73def557556f3ad90b4821e09492ca90
#
_cell.length_a   1.000
_cell.length_b   1.000
_cell.length_c   1.000
_cell.angle_alpha   90.00
_cell.angle_beta   90.00
_cell.angle_gamma   90.00
#
_symmetry.space_group_name_H-M   'P 1'
#
loop_
_entity.id
_entity.type
_entity.pdbx_description
1 polymer ?
#
loop_
_entity_poly.entity_id
_entity_poly.type
_entity_poly.pdbx_seq_one_letter_code
_entity_poly.pdbx_strand_id
1 'polypeptide(L)'
;RAFIRDNYASQRGRGTHDGLYRLEEFMRSYYFSHKAKAEREGREEGLPRPAPQAADYADGWVLKCDISKYFYSIQHEPLKQMVRQYVKSPGVLWLVDMIIDSTENPGVPIGNQTSQWFAVMYLSGLDHFIKEKLGIRYYGRYMDDFYLIHEDKAYLQYCRREIERYVARLGLTLNNKTNIFPLRNGIDFLGFHSY
;
A
#
# COMPACT_ATOMS: atom_id res chain seq x y z
N ARG A 1 -10.21 -10.13 9.04
CA ARG A 1 -10.92 -8.99 8.43
C ARG A 1 -10.59 -8.98 6.94
N ALA A 2 -11.57 -8.63 6.09
CA ALA A 2 -11.35 -8.56 4.64
C ALA A 2 -10.32 -7.48 4.26
N PHE A 3 -10.37 -6.32 4.92
CA PHE A 3 -9.51 -5.19 4.64
C PHE A 3 -8.71 -4.76 5.86
N ILE A 4 -7.47 -4.32 5.64
CA ILE A 4 -6.65 -3.68 6.66
C ILE A 4 -7.14 -2.26 6.96
N ARG A 5 -6.66 -1.67 8.08
CA ARG A 5 -6.99 -0.30 8.44
C ARG A 5 -6.42 0.73 7.45
N ASP A 6 -5.24 0.48 6.91
CA ASP A 6 -4.49 1.44 6.09
C ASP A 6 -4.76 1.32 4.58
N ASN A 7 -5.99 0.91 4.21
CA ASN A 7 -6.57 0.99 2.89
C ASN A 7 -7.67 2.06 2.89
N TYR A 8 -7.59 3.05 2.00
CA TYR A 8 -8.41 4.26 2.04
C TYR A 8 -9.38 4.41 0.87
N ALA A 9 -9.34 3.49 -0.10
CA ALA A 9 -10.18 3.55 -1.27
C ALA A 9 -11.53 2.87 -1.04
N SER A 10 -12.61 3.49 -1.54
CA SER A 10 -13.98 2.92 -1.64
C SER A 10 -14.51 2.27 -0.35
N GLN A 11 -14.11 2.77 0.82
CA GLN A 11 -14.61 2.35 2.11
C GLN A 11 -15.41 3.47 2.78
N ARG A 12 -16.52 3.12 3.45
CA ARG A 12 -17.34 4.11 4.16
C ARG A 12 -16.53 4.81 5.24
N GLY A 13 -16.57 6.15 5.22
CA GLY A 13 -15.86 7.00 6.18
C GLY A 13 -14.35 7.03 6.00
N ARG A 14 -13.86 6.67 4.80
CA ARG A 14 -12.45 6.76 4.42
C ARG A 14 -12.33 7.26 2.98
N GLY A 15 -11.34 8.09 2.75
CA GLY A 15 -11.12 8.69 1.44
C GLY A 15 -9.71 9.24 1.29
N THR A 16 -9.53 10.09 0.29
CA THR A 16 -8.25 10.73 -0.05
C THR A 16 -7.65 11.47 1.16
N HIS A 17 -8.47 12.27 1.86
CA HIS A 17 -7.99 13.02 3.03
C HIS A 17 -7.52 12.10 4.17
N ASP A 18 -8.25 11.02 4.46
CA ASP A 18 -7.83 10.08 5.50
C ASP A 18 -6.51 9.38 5.15
N GLY A 19 -6.31 9.07 3.86
CA GLY A 19 -5.06 8.52 3.36
C GLY A 19 -3.89 9.48 3.54
N LEU A 20 -4.09 10.78 3.28
CA LEU A 20 -3.08 11.82 3.46
C LEU A 20 -2.77 12.06 4.94
N TYR A 21 -3.79 12.23 5.79
CA TYR A 21 -3.59 12.38 7.24
C TYR A 21 -2.83 11.18 7.82
N ARG A 22 -3.13 9.99 7.35
CA ARG A 22 -2.41 8.80 7.82
C ARG A 22 -0.97 8.73 7.34
N LEU A 23 -0.70 9.18 6.11
CA LEU A 23 0.68 9.32 5.62
C LEU A 23 1.47 10.29 6.50
N GLU A 24 0.94 11.48 6.78
CA GLU A 24 1.58 12.45 7.67
C GLU A 24 1.78 11.90 9.08
N GLU A 25 0.80 11.19 9.63
CA GLU A 25 0.92 10.53 10.93
C GLU A 25 2.04 9.48 10.92
N PHE A 26 2.15 8.70 9.85
CA PHE A 26 3.23 7.73 9.68
C PHE A 26 4.60 8.40 9.58
N MET A 27 4.75 9.45 8.80
CA MET A 27 6.01 10.19 8.69
C MET A 27 6.42 10.79 10.02
N ARG A 28 5.49 11.43 10.77
CA ARG A 28 5.73 11.93 12.13
C ARG A 28 6.11 10.79 13.09
N SER A 29 5.36 9.69 13.10
CA SER A 29 5.64 8.54 13.98
C SER A 29 6.99 7.91 13.67
N TYR A 30 7.34 7.82 12.38
CA TYR A 30 8.66 7.36 11.95
C TYR A 30 9.76 8.28 12.49
N TYR A 31 9.67 9.58 12.25
CA TYR A 31 10.60 10.60 12.72
C TYR A 31 10.83 10.52 14.25
N PHE A 32 9.75 10.56 15.04
CA PHE A 32 9.87 10.53 16.48
C PHE A 32 10.42 9.22 17.04
N SER A 33 10.10 8.07 16.42
CA SER A 33 10.64 6.80 16.86
C SER A 33 12.15 6.69 16.62
N HIS A 34 12.64 7.22 15.49
CA HIS A 34 14.08 7.25 15.16
C HIS A 34 14.84 8.27 15.99
N LYS A 35 14.24 9.44 16.27
CA LYS A 35 14.79 10.41 17.19
C LYS A 35 15.00 9.82 18.59
N ALA A 36 13.99 9.16 19.14
CA ALA A 36 14.08 8.52 20.45
C ALA A 36 15.13 7.38 20.50
N LYS A 37 15.27 6.63 19.40
CA LYS A 37 16.29 5.59 19.25
C LYS A 37 17.70 6.20 19.25
N ALA A 38 17.95 7.20 18.43
CA ALA A 38 19.24 7.89 18.35
C ALA A 38 19.64 8.59 19.68
N GLU A 39 18.68 9.17 20.40
CA GLU A 39 18.92 9.76 21.73
C GLU A 39 19.28 8.71 22.78
N ARG A 40 18.73 7.50 22.72
CA ARG A 40 19.09 6.38 23.62
C ARG A 40 20.49 5.87 23.32
N GLU A 41 20.81 5.61 22.07
CA GLU A 41 22.12 5.14 21.62
C GLU A 41 23.21 6.16 21.96
N GLY A 42 22.96 7.46 21.77
CA GLY A 42 23.89 8.51 22.16
C GLY A 42 24.14 8.64 23.66
N ARG A 43 23.15 8.29 24.51
CA ARG A 43 23.33 8.25 25.98
C ARG A 43 24.16 7.04 26.43
N GLU A 44 24.00 5.90 25.79
CA GLU A 44 24.76 4.67 26.10
C GLU A 44 26.23 4.81 25.73
N GLU A 45 26.56 5.57 24.67
CA GLU A 45 27.94 5.81 24.23
C GLU A 45 28.69 6.89 25.03
N GLY A 46 27.99 7.65 25.89
CA GLY A 46 28.61 8.65 26.76
C GLY A 46 29.26 9.85 26.06
N LEU A 47 29.00 10.03 24.76
CA LEU A 47 29.56 11.11 23.94
C LEU A 47 28.64 12.34 23.95
N PRO A 48 29.16 13.57 24.16
CA PRO A 48 28.41 14.79 23.92
C PRO A 48 28.23 14.96 22.42
N ARG A 49 27.15 14.36 21.86
CA ARG A 49 26.76 14.64 20.48
C ARG A 49 26.11 16.03 20.41
N PRO A 50 26.44 16.84 19.37
CA PRO A 50 25.61 17.99 19.04
C PRO A 50 24.17 17.48 18.83
N ALA A 51 23.19 18.26 19.29
CA ALA A 51 21.76 17.89 19.10
C ALA A 51 21.54 17.53 17.64
N PRO A 52 21.03 16.29 17.34
CA PRO A 52 20.87 15.84 15.97
C PRO A 52 19.98 16.82 15.22
N GLN A 53 20.40 17.23 14.03
CA GLN A 53 19.59 18.11 13.19
C GLN A 53 18.37 17.35 12.66
N ALA A 54 17.28 18.02 12.33
CA ALA A 54 16.06 17.40 11.81
C ALA A 54 16.34 16.51 10.59
N ALA A 55 17.38 16.80 9.81
CA ALA A 55 17.84 15.98 8.69
C ALA A 55 18.35 14.58 9.08
N ASP A 56 18.90 14.42 10.29
CA ASP A 56 19.48 13.15 10.75
C ASP A 56 18.42 12.10 11.07
N TYR A 57 17.16 12.51 11.33
CA TYR A 57 16.05 11.61 11.62
C TYR A 57 15.20 11.26 10.41
N ALA A 58 15.41 11.98 9.31
CA ALA A 58 14.75 11.71 8.03
C ALA A 58 15.48 10.62 7.20
N ASP A 59 16.46 9.92 7.79
CA ASP A 59 17.23 8.86 7.16
C ASP A 59 16.45 7.56 7.00
N GLY A 60 15.24 7.68 6.42
CA GLY A 60 14.42 6.58 6.00
C GLY A 60 14.34 6.49 4.48
N TRP A 61 13.79 5.39 4.05
CA TRP A 61 13.55 5.12 2.63
C TRP A 61 12.07 4.87 2.39
N VAL A 62 11.62 5.27 1.24
CA VAL A 62 10.26 5.04 0.75
C VAL A 62 10.33 4.14 -0.46
N LEU A 63 9.56 3.05 -0.46
CA LEU A 63 9.20 2.32 -1.67
C LEU A 63 7.81 2.78 -2.08
N LYS A 64 7.71 3.50 -3.20
CA LYS A 64 6.46 3.91 -3.83
C LYS A 64 6.14 2.96 -4.97
N CYS A 65 4.94 2.39 -4.96
CA CYS A 65 4.48 1.43 -5.93
C CYS A 65 3.18 1.87 -6.59
N ASP A 66 3.03 1.47 -7.84
CA ASP A 66 1.84 1.66 -8.64
C ASP A 66 1.65 0.43 -9.54
N ILE A 67 0.40 -0.02 -9.77
CA ILE A 67 0.11 -1.17 -10.61
C ILE A 67 -0.22 -0.71 -12.03
N SER A 68 0.47 -1.28 -13.00
CA SER A 68 0.25 -0.94 -14.41
C SER A 68 -1.15 -1.35 -14.87
N LYS A 69 -1.91 -0.41 -15.46
CA LYS A 69 -3.24 -0.64 -16.06
C LYS A 69 -4.17 -1.45 -15.15
N TYR A 70 -4.20 -1.15 -13.87
CA TYR A 70 -4.78 -1.97 -12.81
C TYR A 70 -6.16 -2.55 -13.15
N PHE A 71 -7.17 -1.69 -13.43
CA PHE A 71 -8.53 -2.12 -13.72
C PHE A 71 -8.64 -3.00 -14.97
N TYR A 72 -7.78 -2.81 -15.94
CA TYR A 72 -7.72 -3.62 -17.17
C TYR A 72 -6.97 -4.94 -16.99
N SER A 73 -6.26 -5.12 -15.87
CA SER A 73 -5.41 -6.29 -15.63
C SER A 73 -6.01 -7.28 -14.61
N ILE A 74 -7.14 -6.94 -14.00
CA ILE A 74 -7.82 -7.79 -13.01
C ILE A 74 -8.36 -9.05 -13.70
N GLN A 75 -7.91 -10.23 -13.25
CA GLN A 75 -8.33 -11.51 -13.78
C GLN A 75 -9.68 -11.91 -13.19
N HIS A 76 -10.64 -12.36 -14.03
CA HIS A 76 -12.01 -12.66 -13.62
C HIS A 76 -12.06 -13.82 -12.62
N GLU A 77 -11.43 -14.95 -12.92
CA GLU A 77 -11.51 -16.13 -12.05
C GLU A 77 -10.93 -15.92 -10.65
N PRO A 78 -9.73 -15.37 -10.47
CA PRO A 78 -9.24 -15.02 -9.14
C PRO A 78 -10.17 -14.05 -8.40
N LEU A 79 -10.72 -13.04 -9.07
CA LEU A 79 -11.66 -12.11 -8.48
C LEU A 79 -12.94 -12.79 -8.00
N LYS A 80 -13.56 -13.63 -8.85
CA LYS A 80 -14.76 -14.40 -8.50
C LYS A 80 -14.51 -15.30 -7.29
N GLN A 81 -13.35 -15.97 -7.23
CA GLN A 81 -12.96 -16.81 -6.09
C GLN A 81 -12.86 -15.99 -4.80
N MET A 82 -12.26 -14.79 -4.87
CA MET A 82 -12.18 -13.88 -3.71
C MET A 82 -13.57 -13.45 -3.24
N VAL A 83 -14.47 -13.07 -4.15
CA VAL A 83 -15.85 -12.70 -3.81
C VAL A 83 -16.59 -13.85 -3.13
N ARG A 84 -16.44 -15.09 -3.62
CA ARG A 84 -17.08 -16.28 -3.04
C ARG A 84 -16.65 -16.61 -1.61
N GLN A 85 -15.51 -16.07 -1.15
CA GLN A 85 -15.12 -16.22 0.25
C GLN A 85 -16.05 -15.46 1.20
N TYR A 86 -16.60 -14.33 0.76
CA TYR A 86 -17.41 -13.42 1.58
C TYR A 86 -18.90 -13.45 1.25
N VAL A 87 -19.27 -13.70 0.01
CA VAL A 87 -20.65 -13.74 -0.46
C VAL A 87 -21.08 -15.20 -0.63
N LYS A 88 -22.23 -15.56 -0.01
CA LYS A 88 -22.75 -16.95 -0.04
C LYS A 88 -24.11 -17.07 -0.76
N SER A 89 -24.80 -15.95 -1.00
CA SER A 89 -26.09 -15.92 -1.69
C SER A 89 -25.93 -16.26 -3.17
N PRO A 90 -26.56 -17.32 -3.70
CA PRO A 90 -26.43 -17.70 -5.12
C PRO A 90 -26.88 -16.59 -6.08
N GLY A 91 -27.98 -15.89 -5.77
CA GLY A 91 -28.48 -14.80 -6.62
C GLY A 91 -27.53 -13.60 -6.67
N VAL A 92 -26.88 -13.26 -5.53
CA VAL A 92 -25.87 -12.20 -5.50
C VAL A 92 -24.61 -12.62 -6.26
N LEU A 93 -24.17 -13.88 -6.11
CA LEU A 93 -23.01 -14.40 -6.86
C LEU A 93 -23.27 -14.39 -8.36
N TRP A 94 -24.45 -14.82 -8.81
CA TRP A 94 -24.85 -14.74 -10.21
C TRP A 94 -24.76 -13.31 -10.76
N LEU A 95 -25.31 -12.32 -10.02
CA LEU A 95 -25.24 -10.92 -10.41
C LEU A 95 -23.80 -10.41 -10.47
N VAL A 96 -22.98 -10.75 -9.49
CA VAL A 96 -21.55 -10.38 -9.45
C VAL A 96 -20.79 -10.97 -10.63
N ASP A 97 -20.99 -12.26 -10.91
CA ASP A 97 -20.37 -12.94 -12.05
C ASP A 97 -20.76 -12.26 -13.37
N MET A 98 -22.04 -11.92 -13.55
CA MET A 98 -22.54 -11.18 -14.72
C MET A 98 -21.88 -9.80 -14.87
N ILE A 99 -21.68 -9.06 -13.77
CA ILE A 99 -21.01 -7.76 -13.81
C ILE A 99 -19.53 -7.93 -14.17
N ILE A 100 -18.85 -8.91 -13.60
CA ILE A 100 -17.44 -9.17 -13.91
C ILE A 100 -17.27 -9.57 -15.37
N ASP A 101 -18.13 -10.46 -15.88
CA ASP A 101 -18.07 -10.97 -17.25
C ASP A 101 -18.61 -9.98 -18.30
N SER A 102 -19.10 -8.82 -17.90
CA SER A 102 -19.56 -7.77 -18.84
C SER A 102 -18.42 -7.07 -19.59
N THR A 103 -17.18 -7.37 -19.26
CA THR A 103 -15.97 -6.90 -19.96
C THR A 103 -15.14 -8.08 -20.44
N GLU A 104 -14.20 -7.82 -21.34
CA GLU A 104 -13.21 -8.83 -21.75
C GLU A 104 -12.29 -9.18 -20.56
N ASN A 105 -11.88 -10.45 -20.49
CA ASN A 105 -10.91 -10.93 -19.50
C ASN A 105 -9.48 -10.82 -20.08
N PRO A 106 -8.52 -10.14 -19.41
CA PRO A 106 -8.68 -9.48 -18.13
C PRO A 106 -9.37 -8.11 -18.22
N GLY A 107 -9.93 -7.69 -17.09
CA GLY A 107 -10.49 -6.36 -16.88
C GLY A 107 -11.81 -6.34 -16.12
N VAL A 108 -12.13 -5.20 -15.53
CA VAL A 108 -13.42 -4.94 -14.90
C VAL A 108 -14.00 -3.63 -15.42
N PRO A 109 -15.36 -3.47 -15.47
CA PRO A 109 -15.99 -2.28 -16.03
C PRO A 109 -15.54 -1.02 -15.31
N ILE A 110 -15.04 -0.03 -16.05
CA ILE A 110 -14.64 1.27 -15.47
C ILE A 110 -15.87 2.15 -15.31
N GLY A 111 -15.90 2.94 -14.22
CA GLY A 111 -17.00 3.86 -13.91
C GLY A 111 -18.09 3.29 -13.01
N ASN A 112 -18.12 1.98 -12.79
CA ASN A 112 -19.07 1.34 -11.88
C ASN A 112 -18.51 1.36 -10.43
N GLN A 113 -19.37 1.66 -9.46
CA GLN A 113 -19.00 1.60 -8.04
C GLN A 113 -18.59 0.18 -7.60
N THR A 114 -19.22 -0.84 -8.16
CA THR A 114 -18.88 -2.25 -7.93
C THR A 114 -17.45 -2.56 -8.33
N SER A 115 -16.97 -2.02 -9.45
CA SER A 115 -15.60 -2.23 -9.94
C SER A 115 -14.54 -1.63 -9.02
N GLN A 116 -14.85 -0.50 -8.39
CA GLN A 116 -13.96 0.06 -7.37
C GLN A 116 -13.85 -0.87 -6.16
N TRP A 117 -14.96 -1.48 -5.76
CA TRP A 117 -14.97 -2.43 -4.66
C TRP A 117 -14.21 -3.73 -5.02
N PHE A 118 -14.36 -4.23 -6.25
CA PHE A 118 -13.60 -5.35 -6.78
C PHE A 118 -12.09 -5.06 -6.78
N ALA A 119 -11.69 -3.87 -7.22
CA ALA A 119 -10.31 -3.45 -7.21
C ALA A 119 -9.73 -3.39 -5.79
N VAL A 120 -10.46 -2.83 -4.83
CA VAL A 120 -10.02 -2.84 -3.42
C VAL A 120 -9.86 -4.26 -2.90
N MET A 121 -10.80 -5.16 -3.21
CA MET A 121 -10.79 -6.56 -2.77
C MET A 121 -9.64 -7.35 -3.42
N TYR A 122 -9.36 -7.15 -4.69
CA TYR A 122 -8.36 -7.92 -5.44
C TYR A 122 -6.96 -7.82 -4.84
N LEU A 123 -6.60 -6.66 -4.28
CA LEU A 123 -5.31 -6.44 -3.60
C LEU A 123 -5.38 -6.57 -2.07
N SER A 124 -6.51 -6.96 -1.48
CA SER A 124 -6.61 -7.08 -0.03
C SER A 124 -5.64 -8.10 0.56
N GLY A 125 -5.38 -9.19 -0.15
CA GLY A 125 -4.39 -10.18 0.23
C GLY A 125 -2.95 -9.65 0.20
N LEU A 126 -2.64 -8.75 -0.72
CA LEU A 126 -1.35 -8.05 -0.77
C LEU A 126 -1.17 -7.14 0.46
N ASP A 127 -2.23 -6.44 0.89
CA ASP A 127 -2.21 -5.61 2.09
C ASP A 127 -1.81 -6.42 3.34
N HIS A 128 -2.43 -7.59 3.52
CA HIS A 128 -2.09 -8.51 4.60
C HIS A 128 -0.68 -9.07 4.47
N PHE A 129 -0.26 -9.42 3.26
CA PHE A 129 1.09 -9.90 3.01
C PHE A 129 2.14 -8.86 3.39
N ILE A 130 1.95 -7.59 3.02
CA ILE A 130 2.89 -6.50 3.35
C ILE A 130 2.91 -6.24 4.86
N LYS A 131 1.75 -6.18 5.51
CA LYS A 131 1.65 -5.90 6.95
C LYS A 131 2.12 -7.06 7.83
N GLU A 132 1.72 -8.28 7.50
CA GLU A 132 1.86 -9.44 8.40
C GLU A 132 3.06 -10.31 8.06
N LYS A 133 3.42 -10.46 6.77
CA LYS A 133 4.54 -11.30 6.35
C LYS A 133 5.83 -10.49 6.15
N LEU A 134 5.71 -9.32 5.49
CA LEU A 134 6.85 -8.42 5.36
C LEU A 134 7.02 -7.49 6.57
N GLY A 135 6.11 -7.49 7.54
CA GLY A 135 6.23 -6.74 8.79
C GLY A 135 6.32 -5.21 8.63
N ILE A 136 5.89 -4.66 7.51
CA ILE A 136 5.97 -3.22 7.25
C ILE A 136 4.93 -2.48 8.09
N ARG A 137 5.42 -1.73 9.08
CA ARG A 137 4.57 -0.92 9.96
C ARG A 137 3.92 0.26 9.23
N TYR A 138 4.71 1.00 8.47
CA TYR A 138 4.33 2.24 7.79
C TYR A 138 3.99 1.94 6.32
N TYR A 139 2.77 1.48 6.10
CA TYR A 139 2.21 1.11 4.80
C TYR A 139 0.83 1.69 4.64
N GLY A 140 0.54 2.31 3.50
CA GLY A 140 -0.78 2.76 3.13
C GLY A 140 -1.06 2.55 1.65
N ARG A 141 -2.31 2.26 1.30
CA ARG A 141 -2.76 2.05 -0.07
C ARG A 141 -4.04 2.81 -0.39
N TYR A 142 -4.09 3.33 -1.60
CA TYR A 142 -5.31 3.83 -2.24
C TYR A 142 -5.40 3.23 -3.65
N MET A 143 -6.32 2.29 -3.86
CA MET A 143 -6.43 1.48 -5.07
C MET A 143 -5.13 0.75 -5.43
N ASP A 144 -4.53 1.11 -6.57
CA ASP A 144 -3.27 0.60 -7.11
C ASP A 144 -2.04 1.36 -6.63
N ASP A 145 -2.23 2.53 -6.04
CA ASP A 145 -1.17 3.39 -5.53
C ASP A 145 -0.89 3.11 -4.04
N PHE A 146 0.36 2.75 -3.69
CA PHE A 146 0.74 2.45 -2.32
C PHE A 146 2.19 2.78 -2.00
N TYR A 147 2.48 2.95 -0.72
CA TYR A 147 3.80 3.27 -0.21
C TYR A 147 4.17 2.42 1.00
N LEU A 148 5.47 2.16 1.15
CA LEU A 148 6.11 1.54 2.29
C LEU A 148 7.22 2.45 2.78
N ILE A 149 7.35 2.67 4.10
CA ILE A 149 8.44 3.42 4.72
C ILE A 149 9.22 2.48 5.63
N HIS A 150 10.55 2.49 5.50
CA HIS A 150 11.45 1.67 6.31
C HIS A 150 12.84 2.31 6.44
N GLU A 151 13.56 2.02 7.54
CA GLU A 151 14.92 2.52 7.77
C GLU A 151 15.96 1.89 6.83
N ASP A 152 15.76 0.64 6.45
CA ASP A 152 16.68 -0.13 5.62
C ASP A 152 16.25 -0.16 4.15
N LYS A 153 17.07 0.43 3.28
CA LYS A 153 16.90 0.42 1.82
C LYS A 153 16.99 -0.99 1.23
N ALA A 154 17.91 -1.81 1.73
CA ALA A 154 18.09 -3.17 1.21
C ALA A 154 16.87 -4.04 1.54
N TYR A 155 16.25 -3.81 2.71
CA TYR A 155 15.00 -4.46 3.06
C TYR A 155 13.85 -4.02 2.14
N LEU A 156 13.74 -2.75 1.79
CA LEU A 156 12.74 -2.29 0.81
C LEU A 156 12.99 -2.88 -0.59
N GLN A 157 14.23 -3.08 -1.00
CA GLN A 157 14.55 -3.79 -2.24
C GLN A 157 14.10 -5.25 -2.20
N TYR A 158 14.25 -5.92 -1.07
CA TYR A 158 13.71 -7.25 -0.83
C TYR A 158 12.17 -7.23 -0.90
N CYS A 159 11.51 -6.31 -0.17
CA CYS A 159 10.06 -6.15 -0.20
C CYS A 159 9.54 -5.92 -1.63
N ARG A 160 10.21 -5.07 -2.42
CA ARG A 160 9.86 -4.84 -3.82
C ARG A 160 9.83 -6.15 -4.61
N ARG A 161 10.87 -6.98 -4.53
CA ARG A 161 10.91 -8.28 -5.24
C ARG A 161 9.80 -9.22 -4.80
N GLU A 162 9.51 -9.27 -3.50
CA GLU A 162 8.43 -10.11 -2.97
C GLU A 162 7.04 -9.61 -3.41
N ILE A 163 6.83 -8.29 -3.45
CA ILE A 163 5.61 -7.67 -3.97
C ILE A 163 5.46 -7.95 -5.47
N GLU A 164 6.54 -7.81 -6.27
CA GLU A 164 6.55 -8.14 -7.70
C GLU A 164 6.12 -9.59 -7.93
N ARG A 165 6.66 -10.53 -7.14
CA ARG A 165 6.28 -11.95 -7.20
C ARG A 165 4.83 -12.18 -6.79
N TYR A 166 4.35 -11.44 -5.78
CA TYR A 166 2.98 -11.57 -5.31
C TYR A 166 1.98 -11.10 -6.35
N VAL A 167 2.17 -9.89 -6.90
CA VAL A 167 1.25 -9.32 -7.90
C VAL A 167 1.29 -10.09 -9.21
N ALA A 168 2.45 -10.64 -9.61
CA ALA A 168 2.57 -11.50 -10.78
C ALA A 168 1.68 -12.75 -10.71
N ARG A 169 1.53 -13.35 -9.50
CA ARG A 169 0.60 -14.47 -9.29
C ARG A 169 -0.87 -14.09 -9.47
N LEU A 170 -1.19 -12.81 -9.34
CA LEU A 170 -2.51 -12.25 -9.61
C LEU A 170 -2.69 -11.79 -11.07
N GLY A 171 -1.69 -12.01 -11.93
CA GLY A 171 -1.71 -11.51 -13.31
C GLY A 171 -1.44 -10.00 -13.43
N LEU A 172 -0.89 -9.37 -12.38
CA LEU A 172 -0.60 -7.94 -12.32
C LEU A 172 0.89 -7.66 -12.46
N THR A 173 1.24 -6.43 -12.85
CA THR A 173 2.62 -5.97 -13.00
C THR A 173 2.79 -4.59 -12.36
N LEU A 174 3.87 -4.39 -11.60
CA LEU A 174 4.22 -3.08 -11.09
C LEU A 174 4.56 -2.14 -12.25
N ASN A 175 4.16 -0.88 -12.12
CA ASN A 175 4.50 0.17 -13.07
C ASN A 175 6.02 0.48 -13.00
N ASN A 176 6.61 0.89 -14.11
CA ASN A 176 8.00 1.33 -14.20
C ASN A 176 8.33 2.57 -13.34
N LYS A 177 7.32 3.30 -12.87
CA LYS A 177 7.45 4.39 -11.90
C LYS A 177 7.71 3.91 -10.47
N THR A 178 7.56 2.60 -10.20
CA THR A 178 7.87 2.01 -8.89
C THR A 178 9.33 2.27 -8.54
N ASN A 179 9.57 3.02 -7.46
CA ASN A 179 10.90 3.50 -7.10
C ASN A 179 11.15 3.49 -5.59
N ILE A 180 12.45 3.42 -5.22
CA ILE A 180 12.91 3.57 -3.83
C ILE A 180 13.72 4.85 -3.75
N PHE A 181 13.33 5.76 -2.87
CA PHE A 181 13.97 7.05 -2.66
C PHE A 181 14.03 7.44 -1.18
N PRO A 182 14.91 8.39 -0.79
CA PRO A 182 15.00 8.85 0.59
C PRO A 182 13.70 9.53 1.06
N LEU A 183 13.27 9.24 2.29
CA LEU A 183 12.07 9.83 2.90
C LEU A 183 12.12 11.36 2.95
N ARG A 184 13.32 11.94 3.12
CA ARG A 184 13.54 13.39 3.10
C ARG A 184 13.13 14.10 1.81
N ASN A 185 12.96 13.35 0.73
CA ASN A 185 12.48 13.91 -0.54
C ASN A 185 10.96 14.15 -0.54
N GLY A 186 10.26 13.79 0.55
CA GLY A 186 8.80 13.79 0.59
C GLY A 186 8.19 12.62 -0.17
N ILE A 187 6.88 12.48 -0.07
CA ILE A 187 6.12 11.40 -0.72
C ILE A 187 4.97 12.01 -1.52
N ASP A 188 4.95 11.72 -2.83
CA ASP A 188 3.81 12.03 -3.68
C ASP A 188 2.74 10.97 -3.49
N PHE A 189 1.59 11.34 -2.96
CA PHE A 189 0.47 10.44 -2.75
C PHE A 189 -0.86 11.16 -2.97
N LEU A 190 -1.74 10.57 -3.78
CA LEU A 190 -3.08 11.10 -4.07
C LEU A 190 -3.09 12.53 -4.65
N GLY A 191 -2.04 12.90 -5.39
CA GLY A 191 -1.90 14.24 -5.99
C GLY A 191 -1.34 15.30 -5.05
N PHE A 192 -0.91 14.92 -3.85
CA PHE A 192 -0.30 15.82 -2.86
C PHE A 192 1.13 15.37 -2.57
N HIS A 193 1.98 16.34 -2.26
CA HIS A 193 3.34 16.12 -1.82
C HIS A 193 3.45 16.36 -0.31
N SER A 194 3.82 15.33 0.46
CA SER A 194 3.95 15.38 1.93
C SER A 194 5.43 15.30 2.35
N TYR A 195 5.83 16.15 3.30
CA TYR A 195 7.20 16.21 3.86
C TYR A 195 7.23 15.73 5.32
#